data_847941d3886bdfa0fdcf978459f4b44e
#
_entry.id   847941d3886bdfa0fdcf978459f4b44e
#
_cell.length_a   1.000
_cell.length_b   1.000
_cell.length_c   1.000
_cell.angle_alpha   90.00
_cell.angle_beta   90.00
_cell.angle_gamma   90.00
#
_symmetry.space_group_name_H-M   'P 1'
#
loop_
_entity.id
_entity.type
_entity.pdbx_description
1 polymer ?
#
loop_
_entity_poly.entity_id
_entity_poly.type
_entity_poly.pdbx_seq_one_letter_code
_entity_poly.pdbx_strand_id
1 'polypeptide(L)'
;MSVNPHQFPRPGEVFLDHAGIFVDEFERSGSMLERLGFTMTPFRAHSSALRPGDPLTPLGTGNRCAMLREGFIEVLGPTADTPMAAQLRASLARYPGLHLIAFSGTDPEARHAALAAAGLDPAPISRIERTQATSDGDQEIRASIV
;
A
#
# COMPACT_ATOMS: atom_id res chain seq x y z
N MET A 1 -7.95 -20.47 -0.77
CA MET A 1 -9.00 -19.48 -0.36
C MET A 1 -9.43 -18.76 -1.60
N SER A 2 -10.72 -18.70 -1.91
CA SER A 2 -11.18 -17.89 -3.05
C SER A 2 -10.86 -16.42 -2.77
N VAL A 3 -10.35 -15.72 -3.79
CA VAL A 3 -10.15 -14.28 -3.73
C VAL A 3 -11.47 -13.64 -3.33
N ASN A 4 -11.45 -12.80 -2.29
CA ASN A 4 -12.65 -12.09 -1.87
C ASN A 4 -13.06 -11.12 -2.98
N PRO A 5 -14.19 -11.31 -3.67
CA PRO A 5 -14.59 -10.47 -4.80
C PRO A 5 -14.84 -9.01 -4.39
N HIS A 6 -14.99 -8.73 -3.10
CA HIS A 6 -15.16 -7.38 -2.57
C HIS A 6 -13.84 -6.59 -2.43
N GLN A 7 -12.70 -7.21 -2.73
CA GLN A 7 -11.40 -6.54 -2.75
C GLN A 7 -11.08 -5.88 -4.09
N PHE A 8 -11.90 -6.11 -5.12
CA PHE A 8 -11.69 -5.56 -6.46
C PHE A 8 -12.86 -4.66 -6.89
N PRO A 9 -12.56 -3.46 -7.43
CA PRO A 9 -13.60 -2.57 -7.91
C PRO A 9 -14.27 -3.12 -9.16
N ARG A 10 -15.56 -2.90 -9.26
CA ARG A 10 -16.33 -3.13 -10.49
C ARG A 10 -16.13 -1.94 -11.43
N PRO A 11 -16.40 -2.08 -12.74
CA PRO A 11 -16.35 -0.95 -13.68
C PRO A 11 -17.16 0.24 -13.16
N GLY A 12 -16.51 1.40 -13.04
CA GLY A 12 -17.12 2.64 -12.54
C GLY A 12 -17.18 2.78 -11.01
N GLU A 13 -16.89 1.73 -10.27
CA GLU A 13 -16.86 1.76 -8.80
C GLU A 13 -15.57 2.41 -8.28
N VAL A 14 -15.71 3.12 -7.17
CA VAL A 14 -14.60 3.60 -6.34
C VAL A 14 -14.96 3.35 -4.89
N PHE A 15 -14.05 2.72 -4.15
CA PHE A 15 -14.24 2.48 -2.72
C PHE A 15 -12.94 2.71 -1.94
N LEU A 16 -13.06 2.89 -0.64
CA LEU A 16 -11.92 3.00 0.27
C LEU A 16 -11.23 1.63 0.35
N ASP A 17 -10.01 1.56 -0.19
CA ASP A 17 -9.22 0.33 -0.19
C ASP A 17 -8.49 0.13 1.14
N HIS A 18 -7.68 1.10 1.54
CA HIS A 18 -6.98 1.02 2.82
C HIS A 18 -6.63 2.38 3.42
N ALA A 19 -6.29 2.33 4.69
CA ALA A 19 -5.74 3.45 5.44
C ALA A 19 -4.31 3.10 5.90
N GLY A 20 -3.36 3.98 5.63
CA GLY A 20 -1.95 3.80 5.99
C GLY A 20 -1.58 4.60 7.23
N ILE A 21 -1.19 3.90 8.29
CA ILE A 21 -0.69 4.44 9.54
C ILE A 21 0.83 4.39 9.49
N PHE A 22 1.48 5.57 9.47
CA PHE A 22 2.93 5.66 9.49
C PHE A 22 3.45 5.56 10.92
N VAL A 23 4.47 4.72 11.11
CA VAL A 23 5.04 4.39 12.41
C VAL A 23 6.56 4.34 12.37
N ASP A 24 7.20 4.62 13.51
CA ASP A 24 8.63 4.38 13.70
C ASP A 24 8.91 2.97 14.25
N GLU A 25 7.95 2.40 15.00
CA GLU A 25 8.10 1.15 15.74
C GLU A 25 7.04 0.12 15.30
N PHE A 26 7.40 -0.78 14.37
CA PHE A 26 6.49 -1.81 13.85
C PHE A 26 5.96 -2.76 14.93
N GLU A 27 6.84 -3.26 15.80
CA GLU A 27 6.48 -4.26 16.80
C GLU A 27 5.43 -3.71 17.77
N ARG A 28 5.66 -2.49 18.25
CA ARG A 28 4.72 -1.82 19.16
C ARG A 28 3.38 -1.57 18.49
N SER A 29 3.39 -1.06 17.27
CA SER A 29 2.17 -0.72 16.53
C SER A 29 1.39 -1.97 16.14
N GLY A 30 2.07 -3.03 15.68
CA GLY A 30 1.46 -4.32 15.41
C GLY A 30 0.83 -4.93 16.65
N SER A 31 1.54 -4.96 17.76
CA SER A 31 1.02 -5.50 19.04
C SER A 31 -0.19 -4.72 19.56
N MET A 32 -0.26 -3.41 19.33
CA MET A 32 -1.43 -2.62 19.71
C MET A 32 -2.67 -3.04 18.90
N LEU A 33 -2.54 -3.24 17.58
CA LEU A 33 -3.65 -3.70 16.73
C LEU A 33 -4.05 -5.14 17.08
N GLU A 34 -3.09 -6.02 17.36
CA GLU A 34 -3.36 -7.38 17.82
C GLU A 34 -4.17 -7.40 19.15
N ARG A 35 -3.83 -6.52 20.10
CA ARG A 35 -4.59 -6.35 21.35
C ARG A 35 -6.00 -5.81 21.13
N LEU A 36 -6.25 -5.09 20.03
CA LEU A 36 -7.60 -4.68 19.61
C LEU A 36 -8.36 -5.77 18.87
N GLY A 37 -7.75 -6.95 18.67
CA GLY A 37 -8.38 -8.12 18.06
C GLY A 37 -8.12 -8.28 16.56
N PHE A 38 -7.26 -7.46 15.96
CA PHE A 38 -6.87 -7.63 14.56
C PHE A 38 -5.83 -8.73 14.40
N THR A 39 -5.92 -9.47 13.29
CA THR A 39 -4.85 -10.38 12.85
C THR A 39 -3.93 -9.64 11.90
N MET A 40 -2.66 -9.53 12.29
CA MET A 40 -1.65 -8.85 11.49
C MET A 40 -0.94 -9.80 10.54
N THR A 41 -0.69 -9.35 9.30
CA THR A 41 0.20 -10.07 8.38
C THR A 41 1.64 -10.09 8.93
N PRO A 42 2.48 -11.06 8.50
CA PRO A 42 3.92 -10.95 8.72
C PRO A 42 4.48 -9.64 8.14
N PHE A 43 5.57 -9.16 8.74
CA PHE A 43 6.30 -8.02 8.21
C PHE A 43 6.78 -8.27 6.78
N ARG A 44 6.65 -7.26 5.91
CA ARG A 44 7.13 -7.29 4.54
C ARG A 44 7.97 -6.04 4.25
N ALA A 45 9.21 -6.24 3.84
CA ALA A 45 10.03 -5.17 3.28
C ALA A 45 9.58 -4.87 1.85
N HIS A 46 9.59 -3.59 1.49
CA HIS A 46 9.24 -3.13 0.15
C HIS A 46 10.47 -3.09 -0.76
N SER A 47 10.27 -3.50 -1.98
CA SER A 47 11.24 -3.39 -3.06
C SER A 47 10.53 -3.03 -4.36
N SER A 48 11.24 -2.41 -5.29
CA SER A 48 10.74 -2.04 -6.61
C SER A 48 11.80 -2.29 -7.67
N ALA A 49 11.36 -2.58 -8.89
CA ALA A 49 12.20 -2.53 -10.07
C ALA A 49 11.96 -1.23 -10.81
N LEU A 50 13.02 -0.63 -11.39
CA LEU A 50 12.90 0.58 -12.21
C LEU A 50 12.16 0.29 -13.53
N ARG A 51 12.34 -0.92 -14.07
CA ARG A 51 11.67 -1.40 -15.27
C ARG A 51 11.25 -2.85 -15.09
N PRO A 52 10.22 -3.32 -15.80
CA PRO A 52 9.88 -4.73 -15.82
C PRO A 52 11.10 -5.60 -16.17
N GLY A 53 11.40 -6.59 -15.30
CA GLY A 53 12.56 -7.50 -15.46
C GLY A 53 13.87 -7.02 -14.84
N ASP A 54 13.96 -5.79 -14.35
CA ASP A 54 15.12 -5.32 -13.59
C ASP A 54 15.19 -5.99 -12.21
N PRO A 55 16.38 -6.10 -11.61
CA PRO A 55 16.53 -6.56 -10.23
C PRO A 55 15.76 -5.66 -9.26
N LEU A 56 15.13 -6.30 -8.26
CA LEU A 56 14.42 -5.58 -7.21
C LEU A 56 15.41 -4.82 -6.32
N THR A 57 15.18 -3.53 -6.15
CA THR A 57 15.93 -2.66 -5.25
C THR A 57 15.11 -2.38 -3.99
N PRO A 58 15.66 -2.56 -2.78
CA PRO A 58 14.97 -2.24 -1.55
C PRO A 58 14.57 -0.75 -1.49
N LEU A 59 13.33 -0.49 -1.13
CA LEU A 59 12.80 0.87 -0.96
C LEU A 59 13.12 1.46 0.43
N GLY A 60 13.66 0.65 1.35
CA GLY A 60 13.95 1.07 2.73
C GLY A 60 12.71 1.34 3.55
N THR A 61 11.58 0.77 3.16
CA THR A 61 10.30 0.82 3.86
C THR A 61 9.74 -0.58 4.00
N GLY A 62 8.77 -0.75 4.87
CA GLY A 62 8.09 -2.02 5.02
C GLY A 62 6.76 -1.85 5.73
N ASN A 63 5.93 -2.87 5.68
CA ASN A 63 4.60 -2.84 6.27
C ASN A 63 4.22 -4.14 6.99
N ARG A 64 3.16 -4.01 7.80
CA ARG A 64 2.28 -5.08 8.26
C ARG A 64 0.84 -4.62 8.02
N CYS A 65 -0.04 -5.53 7.69
CA CYS A 65 -1.44 -5.20 7.41
C CYS A 65 -2.40 -5.97 8.31
N ALA A 66 -3.41 -5.29 8.82
CA ALA A 66 -4.60 -5.91 9.37
C ALA A 66 -5.62 -6.06 8.24
N MET A 67 -5.78 -7.28 7.74
CA MET A 67 -6.73 -7.56 6.65
C MET A 67 -8.15 -7.55 7.19
N LEU A 68 -9.03 -6.78 6.55
CA LEU A 68 -10.45 -6.69 6.87
C LEU A 68 -11.27 -7.50 5.86
N ARG A 69 -12.59 -7.53 6.03
CA ARG A 69 -13.48 -8.14 5.05
C ARG A 69 -13.41 -7.41 3.72
N GLU A 70 -13.30 -6.09 3.77
CA GLU A 70 -13.13 -5.19 2.64
C GLU A 70 -11.99 -4.23 3.01
N GLY A 71 -10.95 -4.17 2.17
CA GLY A 71 -9.77 -3.35 2.43
C GLY A 71 -8.88 -3.83 3.56
N PHE A 72 -8.02 -2.96 4.05
CA PHE A 72 -7.10 -3.26 5.14
C PHE A 72 -6.60 -2.00 5.86
N ILE A 73 -6.03 -2.16 7.04
CA ILE A 73 -5.25 -1.14 7.73
C ILE A 73 -3.78 -1.48 7.53
N GLU A 74 -3.03 -0.57 6.94
CA GLU A 74 -1.60 -0.73 6.72
C GLU A 74 -0.82 0.00 7.82
N VAL A 75 0.10 -0.71 8.46
CA VAL A 75 1.13 -0.13 9.33
C VAL A 75 2.41 -0.05 8.51
N LEU A 76 2.87 1.15 8.21
CA LEU A 76 3.96 1.45 7.26
C LEU A 76 5.05 2.27 7.95
N GLY A 77 6.31 1.90 7.73
CA GLY A 77 7.42 2.64 8.32
C GLY A 77 8.74 2.48 7.59
N PRO A 78 9.74 3.32 7.93
CA PRO A 78 11.08 3.25 7.37
C PRO A 78 11.86 2.09 7.99
N THR A 79 12.69 1.40 7.18
CA THR A 79 13.54 0.27 7.58
C THR A 79 15.02 0.48 7.25
N ALA A 80 15.34 1.44 6.38
CA ALA A 80 16.70 1.77 5.98
C ALA A 80 16.79 3.23 5.51
N ASP A 81 18.00 3.70 5.20
CA ASP A 81 18.21 5.06 4.70
C ASP A 81 18.13 5.06 3.17
N THR A 82 16.97 5.44 2.66
CA THR A 82 16.68 5.58 1.22
C THR A 82 15.86 6.85 0.98
N PRO A 83 15.77 7.35 -0.27
CA PRO A 83 14.91 8.49 -0.59
C PRO A 83 13.44 8.28 -0.19
N MET A 84 12.91 7.07 -0.39
CA MET A 84 11.53 6.73 -0.02
C MET A 84 11.35 6.73 1.51
N ALA A 85 12.28 6.13 2.25
CA ALA A 85 12.25 6.15 3.70
C ALA A 85 12.39 7.57 4.27
N ALA A 86 13.16 8.45 3.61
CA ALA A 86 13.28 9.85 4.01
C ALA A 86 11.94 10.60 3.87
N GLN A 87 11.14 10.31 2.85
CA GLN A 87 9.79 10.87 2.70
C GLN A 87 8.86 10.43 3.83
N LEU A 88 8.91 9.15 4.22
CA LEU A 88 8.16 8.65 5.36
C LEU A 88 8.59 9.32 6.67
N ARG A 89 9.90 9.45 6.89
CA ARG A 89 10.44 10.15 8.09
C ARG A 89 10.01 11.62 8.13
N ALA A 90 9.96 12.30 6.99
CA ALA A 90 9.46 13.67 6.92
C ALA A 90 7.98 13.76 7.33
N SER A 91 7.17 12.76 6.96
CA SER A 91 5.78 12.66 7.41
C SER A 91 5.69 12.37 8.91
N LEU A 92 6.47 11.41 9.40
CA LEU A 92 6.55 11.05 10.84
C LEU A 92 7.04 12.20 11.71
N ALA A 93 7.92 13.06 11.21
CA ALA A 93 8.37 14.26 11.92
C ALA A 93 7.23 15.25 12.20
N ARG A 94 6.13 15.17 11.46
CA ARG A 94 4.92 15.95 11.73
C ARG A 94 4.07 15.31 12.82
N TYR A 95 3.78 14.02 12.71
CA TYR A 95 3.13 13.16 13.72
C TYR A 95 3.19 11.68 13.28
N PRO A 96 3.24 10.71 14.19
CA PRO A 96 2.94 9.31 13.88
C PRO A 96 1.42 9.13 13.75
N GLY A 97 0.96 8.35 12.78
CA GLY A 97 -0.47 8.10 12.61
C GLY A 97 -0.92 7.99 11.16
N LEU A 98 -2.17 8.35 10.90
CA LEU A 98 -2.78 8.26 9.59
C LEU A 98 -2.19 9.31 8.64
N HIS A 99 -1.50 8.85 7.58
CA HIS A 99 -0.92 9.70 6.55
C HIS A 99 -1.37 9.34 5.13
N LEU A 100 -1.99 8.18 4.95
CA LEU A 100 -2.39 7.69 3.65
C LEU A 100 -3.83 7.17 3.71
N ILE A 101 -4.62 7.55 2.71
CA ILE A 101 -5.94 6.97 2.43
C ILE A 101 -5.91 6.58 0.95
N ALA A 102 -6.08 5.29 0.66
CA ALA A 102 -6.09 4.76 -0.69
C ALA A 102 -7.50 4.38 -1.11
N PHE A 103 -7.83 4.71 -2.35
CA PHE A 103 -9.08 4.32 -2.98
C PHE A 103 -8.77 3.36 -4.14
N SER A 104 -9.50 2.25 -4.22
CA SER A 104 -9.48 1.38 -5.38
C SER A 104 -10.51 1.81 -6.40
N GLY A 105 -10.13 1.74 -7.67
CA GLY A 105 -10.99 2.02 -8.81
C GLY A 105 -10.45 1.32 -10.07
N THR A 106 -11.27 1.31 -11.10
CA THR A 106 -10.86 0.87 -12.44
C THR A 106 -10.41 2.07 -13.27
N ASP A 107 -9.67 1.80 -14.37
CA ASP A 107 -9.25 2.81 -15.34
C ASP A 107 -8.38 3.93 -14.73
N PRO A 108 -7.10 3.63 -14.41
CA PRO A 108 -6.21 4.61 -13.80
C PRO A 108 -5.95 5.83 -14.70
N GLU A 109 -5.96 5.67 -16.00
CA GLU A 109 -5.79 6.76 -16.98
C GLU A 109 -6.95 7.77 -16.89
N ALA A 110 -8.19 7.28 -16.89
CA ALA A 110 -9.36 8.16 -16.74
C ALA A 110 -9.40 8.82 -15.36
N ARG A 111 -8.98 8.11 -14.30
CA ARG A 111 -8.88 8.69 -12.94
C ARG A 111 -7.84 9.79 -12.87
N HIS A 112 -6.65 9.56 -13.41
CA HIS A 112 -5.60 10.57 -13.47
C HIS A 112 -6.08 11.82 -14.22
N ALA A 113 -6.70 11.65 -15.38
CA ALA A 113 -7.25 12.75 -16.16
C ALA A 113 -8.34 13.52 -15.39
N ALA A 114 -9.22 12.82 -14.68
CA ALA A 114 -10.28 13.44 -13.88
C ALA A 114 -9.73 14.26 -12.71
N LEU A 115 -8.70 13.76 -12.02
CA LEU A 115 -8.02 14.50 -10.95
C LEU A 115 -7.36 15.78 -11.49
N ALA A 116 -6.66 15.68 -12.60
CA ALA A 116 -6.04 16.85 -13.24
C ALA A 116 -7.09 17.87 -13.70
N ALA A 117 -8.21 17.42 -14.28
CA ALA A 117 -9.32 18.30 -14.68
C ALA A 117 -10.01 18.98 -13.49
N ALA A 118 -9.97 18.35 -12.30
CA ALA A 118 -10.45 18.94 -11.06
C ALA A 118 -9.47 19.95 -10.41
N GLY A 119 -8.33 20.26 -11.07
CA GLY A 119 -7.33 21.20 -10.58
C GLY A 119 -6.36 20.60 -9.54
N LEU A 120 -6.35 19.29 -9.37
CA LEU A 120 -5.33 18.60 -8.60
C LEU A 120 -4.09 18.36 -9.45
N ASP A 121 -2.95 18.12 -8.83
CA ASP A 121 -1.68 17.81 -9.48
C ASP A 121 -1.29 16.34 -9.20
N PRO A 122 -1.94 15.37 -9.88
CA PRO A 122 -1.66 13.96 -9.64
C PRO A 122 -0.25 13.61 -10.15
N ALA A 123 0.46 12.79 -9.36
CA ALA A 123 1.74 12.23 -9.81
C ALA A 123 1.55 11.37 -11.07
N PRO A 124 2.58 11.17 -11.89
CA PRO A 124 2.52 10.23 -13.00
C PRO A 124 2.09 8.83 -12.55
N ILE A 125 1.27 8.15 -13.35
CA ILE A 125 0.79 6.82 -13.05
C ILE A 125 1.97 5.87 -12.84
N SER A 126 2.06 5.30 -11.65
CA SER A 126 3.04 4.28 -11.29
C SER A 126 2.41 2.89 -11.40
N ARG A 127 3.12 1.92 -11.97
CA ARG A 127 2.66 0.54 -12.12
C ARG A 127 3.44 -0.36 -11.18
N ILE A 128 2.73 -1.19 -10.44
CA ILE A 128 3.29 -2.18 -9.54
C ILE A 128 2.98 -3.56 -10.10
N GLU A 129 4.03 -4.35 -10.28
CA GLU A 129 3.93 -5.77 -10.57
C GLU A 129 4.74 -6.53 -9.53
N ARG A 130 4.12 -7.52 -8.89
CA ARG A 130 4.82 -8.36 -7.93
C ARG A 130 4.21 -9.74 -7.86
N THR A 131 5.03 -10.73 -7.56
CA THR A 131 4.57 -12.07 -7.22
C THR A 131 4.38 -12.15 -5.71
N GLN A 132 3.27 -12.71 -5.28
CA GLN A 132 2.99 -12.98 -3.88
C GLN A 132 2.74 -14.45 -3.67
N ALA A 133 3.54 -15.07 -2.78
CA ALA A 133 3.29 -16.42 -2.33
C ALA A 133 2.01 -16.45 -1.48
N THR A 134 1.09 -17.34 -1.81
CA THR A 134 -0.14 -17.61 -1.06
C THR A 134 -0.25 -19.10 -0.74
N SER A 135 -1.23 -19.48 0.08
CA SER A 135 -1.51 -20.89 0.36
C SER A 135 -1.85 -21.72 -0.89
N ASP A 136 -2.32 -21.06 -1.94
CA ASP A 136 -2.80 -21.70 -3.18
C ASP A 136 -1.76 -21.58 -4.33
N GLY A 137 -0.52 -21.15 -4.00
CA GLY A 137 0.58 -20.94 -4.93
C GLY A 137 0.89 -19.45 -5.13
N ASP A 138 1.86 -19.19 -5.99
CA ASP A 138 2.28 -17.84 -6.32
C ASP A 138 1.21 -17.13 -7.15
N GLN A 139 0.84 -15.90 -6.74
CA GLN A 139 -0.09 -15.04 -7.45
C GLN A 139 0.62 -13.77 -7.94
N GLU A 140 0.39 -13.41 -9.20
CA GLU A 140 0.80 -12.12 -9.71
C GLU A 140 -0.18 -11.04 -9.27
N ILE A 141 0.36 -9.99 -8.66
CA ILE A 141 -0.38 -8.79 -8.29
C ILE A 141 0.05 -7.67 -9.23
N ARG A 142 -0.91 -7.08 -9.91
CA ARG A 142 -0.72 -5.91 -10.77
C ARG A 142 -1.62 -4.79 -10.28
N ALA A 143 -1.04 -3.63 -10.04
CA ALA A 143 -1.78 -2.44 -9.64
C ALA A 143 -1.19 -1.21 -10.32
N SER A 144 -2.02 -0.19 -10.47
CA SER A 144 -1.59 1.15 -10.87
C SER A 144 -1.93 2.13 -9.76
N ILE A 145 -0.99 3.02 -9.45
CA ILE A 145 -1.18 4.11 -8.49
C ILE A 145 -1.26 5.41 -9.29
N VAL A 146 -2.28 6.19 -8.99
CA VAL A 146 -2.54 7.52 -9.57
C VAL A 146 -2.26 8.58 -8.53
#